data_47ff0fd7a141ad8c75cdb40f3c2ed1e1
#
_entry.id   47ff0fd7a141ad8c75cdb40f3c2ed1e1
#
_cell.length_a   1.000
_cell.length_b   1.000
_cell.length_c   1.000
_cell.angle_alpha   90.00
_cell.angle_beta   90.00
_cell.angle_gamma   90.00
#
_symmetry.space_group_name_H-M   'P 1'
#
loop_
_entity.id
_entity.type
_entity.pdbx_description
1 polymer ?
#
loop_
_entity_poly.entity_id
_entity_poly.type
_entity_poly.pdbx_seq_one_letter_code
_entity_poly.pdbx_strand_id
1 'polypeptide(L)'
;MNSPRLFLAAFALALAATAGAQTLRMEPQVVGVTTYEASNVVNLVVVKPEIRLTGVDPSVLTVNTNGTERNIMSVYPCDSRGDFDPDGAYLALGLEKAAGRGIGPSIRNGVWREEYNLKVGLKKGKVLKVGKQKFTAIECETDRALKDFLSEAVYFNKGSFTGPSLGKVGNETLTYAAYEPWSLKGDGKQNPLIIWLHGAGEGGIDVSLTLLGNEVVSLIRPQIQSHFTTEGGATGAYVLSIQCQTMWMNTAKGFGHGEYPSLYANVLKDCIDDFVANHPDVDRHRIYIGGCSNGGYMTMQMLIRNPKYFAAAYPTCEAYMDQNISDNEIAALAEENIWIVQSYDDTTVDPKTHCIPTFQRLMRAGAKNVWMSMFENVQGIDNPGTRLMGHFSWAYVFNDAVTGSQEQTDGEMKPTNNGGGTVSPQGYANLFDWMNAQVLTIPEPQQQGPRR
;
A
#
# COMPACT_ATOMS: atom_id res chain seq x y z
N MET A 1 -90.00 44.11 20.97
CA MET A 1 -88.69 44.61 20.70
C MET A 1 -87.76 43.39 20.58
N ASN A 2 -87.47 43.05 19.36
CA ASN A 2 -86.72 41.77 19.04
C ASN A 2 -85.23 42.09 18.86
N SER A 3 -84.38 41.38 19.64
CA SER A 3 -82.95 41.39 19.41
C SER A 3 -82.59 40.22 18.51
N PRO A 4 -81.76 40.38 17.48
CA PRO A 4 -81.26 39.26 16.69
C PRO A 4 -80.00 38.66 17.31
N ARG A 5 -79.95 37.35 17.45
CA ARG A 5 -78.79 36.58 17.82
C ARG A 5 -77.87 36.41 16.60
N LEU A 6 -76.65 36.97 16.69
CA LEU A 6 -75.61 36.69 15.74
C LEU A 6 -75.04 35.29 15.98
N PHE A 7 -75.09 34.38 14.97
CA PHE A 7 -74.36 33.13 14.91
C PHE A 7 -72.96 33.42 14.32
N LEU A 8 -71.91 33.30 15.12
CA LEU A 8 -70.53 33.22 14.63
C LEU A 8 -70.25 31.81 14.16
N ALA A 9 -70.15 31.58 12.88
CA ALA A 9 -69.60 30.36 12.31
C ALA A 9 -68.08 30.43 12.29
N ALA A 10 -67.43 29.66 13.16
CA ALA A 10 -65.99 29.49 13.14
C ALA A 10 -65.60 28.58 11.97
N PHE A 11 -65.01 29.15 10.94
CA PHE A 11 -64.34 28.35 9.87
C PHE A 11 -62.99 27.91 10.40
N ALA A 12 -62.91 26.63 10.78
CA ALA A 12 -61.62 25.95 11.02
C ALA A 12 -61.00 25.68 9.65
N LEU A 13 -60.00 26.52 9.25
CA LEU A 13 -59.12 26.19 8.12
C LEU A 13 -58.23 25.06 8.55
N ALA A 14 -58.54 23.85 8.15
CA ALA A 14 -57.59 22.74 8.20
C ALA A 14 -56.50 22.99 7.12
N LEU A 15 -55.36 23.51 7.51
CA LEU A 15 -54.17 23.45 6.66
C LEU A 15 -53.81 21.98 6.50
N ALA A 16 -54.22 21.37 5.39
CA ALA A 16 -53.63 20.16 4.89
C ALA A 16 -52.18 20.50 4.48
N ALA A 17 -51.24 20.25 5.36
CA ALA A 17 -49.85 20.26 4.99
C ALA A 17 -49.68 19.19 3.91
N THR A 18 -49.64 19.61 2.66
CA THR A 18 -49.13 18.75 1.59
C THR A 18 -47.72 18.39 2.01
N ALA A 19 -47.49 17.08 2.24
CA ALA A 19 -46.18 16.56 2.48
C ALA A 19 -45.36 16.77 1.19
N GLY A 20 -44.83 17.98 1.05
CA GLY A 20 -43.91 18.31 -0.03
C GLY A 20 -42.70 17.41 0.02
N ALA A 21 -42.15 17.12 -1.11
CA ALA A 21 -40.91 16.37 -1.22
C ALA A 21 -39.84 17.06 -0.34
N GLN A 22 -39.40 16.36 0.73
CA GLN A 22 -38.35 16.87 1.61
C GLN A 22 -37.01 16.36 1.11
N THR A 23 -36.04 17.30 1.00
CA THR A 23 -34.63 16.96 0.71
C THR A 23 -33.86 16.96 2.02
N LEU A 24 -33.09 15.93 2.25
CA LEU A 24 -32.13 15.86 3.35
C LEU A 24 -30.77 16.36 2.87
N ARG A 25 -30.22 17.32 3.56
CA ARG A 25 -28.87 17.82 3.29
C ARG A 25 -27.86 17.11 4.16
N MET A 26 -26.75 16.73 3.54
CA MET A 26 -25.60 16.13 4.21
C MET A 26 -24.33 16.73 3.61
N GLU A 27 -23.31 16.90 4.44
CA GLU A 27 -21.97 17.36 4.01
C GLU A 27 -20.99 16.19 4.06
N PRO A 28 -20.32 15.85 2.95
CA PRO A 28 -19.18 14.92 2.99
C PRO A 28 -18.08 15.48 3.90
N GLN A 29 -17.57 14.66 4.83
CA GLN A 29 -16.56 15.07 5.80
C GLN A 29 -15.18 14.45 5.52
N VAL A 30 -15.12 13.13 5.47
CA VAL A 30 -13.89 12.39 5.28
C VAL A 30 -14.20 11.04 4.62
N VAL A 31 -13.23 10.50 3.92
CA VAL A 31 -13.28 9.12 3.39
C VAL A 31 -12.22 8.26 4.06
N GLY A 32 -12.57 7.00 4.30
CA GLY A 32 -11.63 5.96 4.66
C GLY A 32 -11.05 5.34 3.40
N VAL A 33 -9.72 5.27 3.33
CA VAL A 33 -8.99 4.67 2.23
C VAL A 33 -8.17 3.50 2.77
N THR A 34 -8.34 2.35 2.19
CA THR A 34 -7.50 1.17 2.43
C THR A 34 -6.95 0.66 1.12
N THR A 35 -6.18 -0.43 1.16
CA THR A 35 -5.66 -1.06 -0.04
C THR A 35 -6.36 -2.39 -0.31
N TYR A 36 -6.44 -2.74 -1.59
CA TYR A 36 -7.12 -3.94 -2.07
C TYR A 36 -6.68 -4.26 -3.49
N GLU A 37 -6.22 -5.48 -3.74
CA GLU A 37 -5.87 -5.97 -5.08
C GLU A 37 -4.91 -5.06 -5.85
N ALA A 38 -3.77 -4.76 -5.26
CA ALA A 38 -2.71 -3.91 -5.82
C ALA A 38 -3.07 -2.43 -6.02
N SER A 39 -4.13 -1.93 -5.36
CA SER A 39 -4.61 -0.57 -5.52
C SER A 39 -5.21 -0.04 -4.22
N ASN A 40 -5.49 1.25 -4.18
CA ASN A 40 -6.25 1.84 -3.08
C ASN A 40 -7.75 1.82 -3.37
N VAL A 41 -8.55 1.79 -2.31
CA VAL A 41 -10.01 1.78 -2.38
C VAL A 41 -10.61 2.63 -1.27
N VAL A 42 -11.65 3.42 -1.60
CA VAL A 42 -12.50 4.03 -0.57
C VAL A 42 -13.45 2.96 -0.03
N ASN A 43 -13.31 2.64 1.25
CA ASN A 43 -14.11 1.65 1.95
C ASN A 43 -15.03 2.25 3.04
N LEU A 44 -14.91 3.56 3.27
CA LEU A 44 -15.74 4.29 4.23
C LEU A 44 -16.03 5.70 3.69
N VAL A 45 -17.25 6.16 3.88
CA VAL A 45 -17.64 7.57 3.66
C VAL A 45 -18.30 8.09 4.92
N VAL A 46 -17.80 9.17 5.48
CA VAL A 46 -18.39 9.85 6.63
C VAL A 46 -19.05 11.14 6.15
N VAL A 47 -20.33 11.28 6.46
CA VAL A 47 -21.13 12.48 6.14
C VAL A 47 -21.70 13.11 7.40
N LYS A 48 -21.93 14.42 7.37
CA LYS A 48 -22.64 15.16 8.44
C LYS A 48 -24.03 15.54 7.98
N PRO A 49 -25.08 14.83 8.39
CA PRO A 49 -26.47 15.20 8.09
C PRO A 49 -26.88 16.45 8.87
N GLU A 50 -27.81 17.24 8.31
CA GLU A 50 -28.44 18.38 9.01
C GLU A 50 -29.31 17.99 10.20
N ILE A 51 -29.73 16.72 10.25
CA ILE A 51 -30.44 16.12 11.37
C ILE A 51 -29.77 14.81 11.75
N ARG A 52 -29.82 14.46 13.03
CA ARG A 52 -29.31 13.15 13.49
C ARG A 52 -30.08 12.01 12.85
N LEU A 53 -29.35 11.05 12.29
CA LEU A 53 -29.89 9.86 11.65
C LEU A 53 -29.62 8.64 12.51
N THR A 54 -30.66 7.84 12.77
CA THR A 54 -30.57 6.55 13.45
C THR A 54 -31.41 5.52 12.71
N GLY A 55 -30.99 4.26 12.69
CA GLY A 55 -31.73 3.18 12.06
C GLY A 55 -31.95 3.34 10.56
N VAL A 56 -30.96 3.91 9.86
CA VAL A 56 -31.01 4.11 8.40
C VAL A 56 -30.90 2.76 7.71
N ASP A 57 -31.88 2.47 6.83
CA ASP A 57 -31.84 1.29 5.97
C ASP A 57 -30.87 1.51 4.81
N PRO A 58 -29.73 0.78 4.74
CA PRO A 58 -28.77 0.94 3.65
C PRO A 58 -29.35 0.63 2.28
N SER A 59 -30.41 -0.19 2.20
CA SER A 59 -31.03 -0.61 0.94
C SER A 59 -31.69 0.51 0.16
N VAL A 60 -31.98 1.65 0.80
CA VAL A 60 -32.58 2.83 0.15
C VAL A 60 -31.53 3.83 -0.36
N LEU A 61 -30.28 3.70 0.07
CA LEU A 61 -29.19 4.64 -0.26
C LEU A 61 -28.40 4.21 -1.51
N THR A 62 -27.78 5.20 -2.15
CA THR A 62 -26.73 5.01 -3.15
C THR A 62 -25.49 5.79 -2.75
N VAL A 63 -24.30 5.22 -3.04
CA VAL A 63 -23.03 5.93 -3.01
C VAL A 63 -22.38 5.77 -4.36
N ASN A 64 -21.90 6.86 -4.93
CA ASN A 64 -21.17 6.86 -6.18
C ASN A 64 -19.81 7.54 -5.97
N THR A 65 -18.76 6.90 -6.43
CA THR A 65 -17.38 7.42 -6.39
C THR A 65 -16.83 7.49 -7.81
N ASN A 66 -16.47 8.67 -8.29
CA ASN A 66 -15.95 8.93 -9.63
C ASN A 66 -16.77 8.26 -10.77
N GLY A 67 -18.09 8.29 -10.66
CA GLY A 67 -19.01 7.68 -11.65
C GLY A 67 -19.32 6.21 -11.42
N THR A 68 -18.70 5.55 -10.44
CA THR A 68 -18.94 4.14 -10.11
C THR A 68 -19.87 4.02 -8.91
N GLU A 69 -21.01 3.33 -9.07
CA GLU A 69 -21.89 2.99 -7.95
C GLU A 69 -21.23 1.96 -7.05
N ARG A 70 -21.31 2.20 -5.72
CA ARG A 70 -20.64 1.37 -4.71
C ARG A 70 -21.67 0.62 -3.87
N ASN A 71 -21.39 -0.63 -3.56
CA ASN A 71 -22.20 -1.42 -2.63
C ASN A 71 -21.97 -0.92 -1.20
N ILE A 72 -23.09 -0.66 -0.49
CA ILE A 72 -23.08 -0.24 0.92
C ILE A 72 -23.22 -1.49 1.78
N MET A 73 -22.21 -1.77 2.60
CA MET A 73 -22.14 -2.93 3.48
C MET A 73 -22.70 -2.63 4.87
N SER A 74 -22.56 -1.39 5.34
CA SER A 74 -23.03 -0.96 6.65
C SER A 74 -23.37 0.52 6.67
N VAL A 75 -24.28 0.91 7.56
CA VAL A 75 -24.61 2.31 7.86
C VAL A 75 -24.82 2.43 9.36
N TYR A 76 -24.10 3.34 10.00
CA TYR A 76 -24.17 3.54 11.45
C TYR A 76 -23.85 4.99 11.86
N PRO A 77 -24.41 5.46 13.01
CA PRO A 77 -24.02 6.75 13.58
C PRO A 77 -22.58 6.68 14.09
N CYS A 78 -21.86 7.80 13.92
CA CYS A 78 -20.45 7.84 14.26
C CYS A 78 -19.99 9.23 14.69
N ASP A 79 -18.75 9.33 15.15
CA ASP A 79 -18.04 10.58 15.33
C ASP A 79 -17.52 11.15 13.98
N SER A 80 -16.79 12.25 14.01
CA SER A 80 -16.22 12.90 12.81
C SER A 80 -15.15 12.07 12.09
N ARG A 81 -14.66 11.01 12.72
CA ARG A 81 -13.64 10.09 12.19
C ARG A 81 -14.22 8.77 11.71
N GLY A 82 -15.53 8.56 11.87
CA GLY A 82 -16.20 7.33 11.46
C GLY A 82 -16.17 6.24 12.52
N ASP A 83 -15.67 6.50 13.73
CA ASP A 83 -15.74 5.57 14.82
C ASP A 83 -17.18 5.48 15.34
N PHE A 84 -17.67 4.25 15.59
CA PHE A 84 -19.03 4.04 16.03
C PHE A 84 -19.33 4.82 17.32
N ASP A 85 -20.35 5.67 17.23
CA ASP A 85 -20.89 6.42 18.38
C ASP A 85 -22.42 6.40 18.25
N PRO A 86 -23.12 5.71 19.18
CA PRO A 86 -24.59 5.63 19.12
C PRO A 86 -25.27 7.00 19.25
N ASP A 87 -24.57 7.98 19.80
CA ASP A 87 -25.00 9.36 19.95
C ASP A 87 -24.37 10.32 18.95
N GLY A 88 -23.57 9.80 18.04
CA GLY A 88 -22.81 10.56 17.05
C GLY A 88 -23.66 11.43 16.13
N ALA A 89 -23.12 12.58 15.76
CA ALA A 89 -23.77 13.54 14.85
C ALA A 89 -23.49 13.25 13.37
N TYR A 90 -22.65 12.26 13.08
CA TYR A 90 -22.27 11.88 11.72
C TYR A 90 -22.85 10.51 11.36
N LEU A 91 -22.82 10.20 10.07
CA LEU A 91 -23.24 8.93 9.53
C LEU A 91 -22.08 8.31 8.75
N ALA A 92 -21.69 7.12 9.12
CA ALA A 92 -20.72 6.30 8.40
C ALA A 92 -21.44 5.40 7.40
N LEU A 93 -20.91 5.33 6.19
CA LEU A 93 -21.32 4.44 5.10
C LEU A 93 -20.14 3.53 4.79
N GLY A 94 -20.13 2.31 5.32
CA GLY A 94 -19.13 1.29 5.01
C GLY A 94 -19.39 0.73 3.61
N LEU A 95 -18.36 0.74 2.76
CA LEU A 95 -18.44 0.30 1.37
C LEU A 95 -17.69 -1.00 1.15
N GLU A 96 -18.20 -1.82 0.25
CA GLU A 96 -17.51 -3.02 -0.20
C GLU A 96 -16.16 -2.63 -0.84
N LYS A 97 -15.12 -3.38 -0.47
CA LYS A 97 -13.83 -3.29 -1.16
C LYS A 97 -14.00 -3.88 -2.56
N ALA A 98 -13.52 -3.19 -3.56
CA ALA A 98 -13.61 -3.63 -4.95
C ALA A 98 -12.40 -3.11 -5.73
N ALA A 99 -11.97 -3.83 -6.76
CA ALA A 99 -10.96 -3.36 -7.69
C ALA A 99 -11.61 -2.61 -8.86
N GLY A 100 -10.91 -1.63 -9.43
CA GLY A 100 -11.36 -0.95 -10.64
C GLY A 100 -11.15 0.57 -10.64
N ARG A 101 -11.52 1.19 -11.76
CA ARG A 101 -11.40 2.63 -11.92
C ARG A 101 -12.43 3.37 -11.06
N GLY A 102 -12.01 4.50 -10.49
CA GLY A 102 -12.90 5.39 -9.72
C GLY A 102 -13.25 4.91 -8.32
N ILE A 103 -12.67 3.80 -7.88
CA ILE A 103 -12.99 3.20 -6.58
C ILE A 103 -12.23 3.86 -5.44
N GLY A 104 -11.03 4.35 -5.72
CA GLY A 104 -10.19 5.09 -4.77
C GLY A 104 -9.67 6.41 -5.33
N PRO A 105 -8.96 7.21 -4.51
CA PRO A 105 -8.21 8.36 -4.98
C PRO A 105 -7.18 7.96 -6.03
N SER A 106 -6.91 8.83 -6.98
CA SER A 106 -5.91 8.58 -8.01
C SER A 106 -4.67 9.46 -7.83
N ILE A 107 -3.52 8.94 -8.30
CA ILE A 107 -2.23 9.63 -8.27
C ILE A 107 -1.94 10.18 -9.67
N ARG A 108 -1.36 11.37 -9.72
CA ARG A 108 -0.82 11.95 -10.95
C ARG A 108 0.39 12.83 -10.66
N ASN A 109 1.49 12.55 -11.34
CA ASN A 109 2.73 13.33 -11.21
C ASN A 109 3.21 13.48 -9.74
N GLY A 110 3.18 12.39 -8.97
CA GLY A 110 3.67 12.38 -7.60
C GLY A 110 2.80 13.13 -6.58
N VAL A 111 1.53 13.33 -6.89
CA VAL A 111 0.55 13.90 -5.95
C VAL A 111 -0.80 13.20 -6.08
N TRP A 112 -1.58 13.22 -5.00
CA TRP A 112 -2.98 12.84 -5.06
C TRP A 112 -3.74 13.86 -5.92
N ARG A 113 -4.60 13.35 -6.81
CA ARG A 113 -5.45 14.22 -7.63
C ARG A 113 -6.51 14.86 -6.76
N GLU A 114 -6.75 16.16 -6.99
CA GLU A 114 -7.81 16.90 -6.27
C GLU A 114 -9.22 16.55 -6.77
N GLU A 115 -9.33 16.09 -8.02
CA GLU A 115 -10.65 15.73 -8.58
C GLU A 115 -11.08 14.37 -8.05
N TYR A 116 -12.13 14.36 -7.27
CA TYR A 116 -12.76 13.15 -6.74
C TYR A 116 -14.26 13.38 -6.57
N ASN A 117 -15.07 12.79 -7.42
CA ASN A 117 -16.52 12.93 -7.35
C ASN A 117 -17.08 11.91 -6.36
N LEU A 118 -17.70 12.41 -5.30
CA LEU A 118 -18.44 11.62 -4.32
C LEU A 118 -19.88 12.10 -4.29
N LYS A 119 -20.84 11.18 -4.39
CA LYS A 119 -22.25 11.48 -4.27
C LYS A 119 -22.95 10.42 -3.42
N VAL A 120 -23.70 10.87 -2.43
CA VAL A 120 -24.63 10.03 -1.65
C VAL A 120 -26.06 10.43 -2.02
N GLY A 121 -26.91 9.47 -2.29
CA GLY A 121 -28.27 9.70 -2.75
C GLY A 121 -29.25 8.63 -2.31
N LEU A 122 -30.47 8.72 -2.84
CA LEU A 122 -31.49 7.68 -2.71
C LEU A 122 -31.58 6.86 -3.99
N LYS A 123 -31.80 5.57 -3.87
CA LYS A 123 -32.17 4.73 -5.01
C LYS A 123 -33.49 5.24 -5.61
N LYS A 124 -33.63 5.11 -6.92
CA LYS A 124 -34.79 5.57 -7.67
C LYS A 124 -36.11 5.06 -7.05
N GLY A 125 -36.98 6.00 -6.70
CA GLY A 125 -38.29 5.70 -6.12
C GLY A 125 -38.27 5.27 -4.65
N LYS A 126 -37.11 5.31 -3.98
CA LYS A 126 -37.00 5.04 -2.54
C LYS A 126 -37.15 6.31 -1.72
N VAL A 127 -37.50 6.14 -0.46
CA VAL A 127 -37.73 7.20 0.52
C VAL A 127 -36.99 6.86 1.79
N LEU A 128 -36.20 7.80 2.31
CA LEU A 128 -35.60 7.66 3.62
C LEU A 128 -36.58 8.14 4.70
N LYS A 129 -36.84 7.25 5.68
CA LYS A 129 -37.72 7.56 6.82
C LYS A 129 -36.87 7.74 8.08
N VAL A 130 -37.07 8.86 8.77
CA VAL A 130 -36.39 9.16 10.03
C VAL A 130 -37.47 9.63 11.02
N GLY A 131 -37.88 8.76 11.92
CA GLY A 131 -39.03 9.00 12.79
C GLY A 131 -40.31 9.24 11.97
N LYS A 132 -40.89 10.43 12.10
CA LYS A 132 -42.09 10.85 11.35
C LYS A 132 -41.77 11.55 10.02
N GLN A 133 -40.51 11.89 9.79
CA GLN A 133 -40.06 12.61 8.57
C GLN A 133 -39.82 11.63 7.41
N LYS A 134 -40.08 12.10 6.20
CA LYS A 134 -39.88 11.34 4.95
C LYS A 134 -39.11 12.22 3.97
N PHE A 135 -37.94 11.76 3.56
CA PHE A 135 -37.11 12.42 2.59
C PHE A 135 -37.17 11.66 1.26
N THR A 136 -37.44 12.39 0.19
CA THR A 136 -37.53 11.86 -1.18
C THR A 136 -36.29 12.20 -2.01
N ALA A 137 -35.39 13.01 -1.47
CA ALA A 137 -34.09 13.33 -2.05
C ALA A 137 -33.03 13.49 -0.96
N ILE A 138 -31.76 13.26 -1.34
CA ILE A 138 -30.57 13.60 -0.56
C ILE A 138 -29.73 14.56 -1.40
N GLU A 139 -29.26 15.63 -0.79
CA GLU A 139 -28.27 16.57 -1.32
C GLU A 139 -26.96 16.33 -0.55
N CYS A 140 -26.05 15.57 -1.17
CA CYS A 140 -24.75 15.22 -0.60
C CYS A 140 -23.78 14.88 -1.73
N GLU A 141 -22.96 15.85 -2.12
CA GLU A 141 -21.95 15.63 -3.16
C GLU A 141 -20.74 16.52 -2.99
N THR A 142 -19.61 16.08 -3.52
CA THR A 142 -18.39 16.89 -3.70
C THR A 142 -17.69 16.46 -4.98
N ASP A 143 -17.03 17.39 -5.65
CA ASP A 143 -16.19 17.18 -6.83
C ASP A 143 -14.68 17.19 -6.50
N ARG A 144 -14.34 17.34 -5.21
CA ARG A 144 -12.96 17.42 -4.74
C ARG A 144 -12.63 16.29 -3.79
N ALA A 145 -11.39 15.85 -3.85
CA ALA A 145 -10.84 14.91 -2.89
C ALA A 145 -10.96 15.51 -1.48
N LEU A 146 -11.53 14.73 -0.59
CA LEU A 146 -11.54 15.05 0.83
C LEU A 146 -10.10 14.92 1.33
N LYS A 147 -9.58 15.97 1.96
CA LYS A 147 -8.24 15.98 2.53
C LYS A 147 -8.21 15.03 3.75
N ASP A 148 -7.02 14.53 4.04
CA ASP A 148 -6.78 13.71 5.23
C ASP A 148 -7.61 12.41 5.27
N PHE A 149 -7.31 11.51 4.33
CA PHE A 149 -7.91 10.18 4.33
C PHE A 149 -7.73 9.48 5.68
N LEU A 150 -8.79 8.88 6.19
CA LEU A 150 -8.68 7.88 7.26
C LEU A 150 -8.07 6.62 6.66
N SER A 151 -6.91 6.20 7.13
CA SER A 151 -6.20 5.06 6.55
C SER A 151 -5.22 4.44 7.52
N GLU A 152 -4.74 3.25 7.20
CA GLU A 152 -3.67 2.56 7.94
C GLU A 152 -2.35 3.35 7.91
N ALA A 153 -2.19 4.32 6.99
CA ALA A 153 -1.03 5.21 6.94
C ALA A 153 -0.84 6.06 8.21
N VAL A 154 -1.87 6.21 9.05
CA VAL A 154 -1.78 6.89 10.35
C VAL A 154 -0.84 6.17 11.35
N TYR A 155 -0.59 4.89 11.15
CA TYR A 155 0.33 4.12 12.01
C TYR A 155 1.79 4.28 11.65
N PHE A 156 2.10 5.07 10.61
CA PHE A 156 3.47 5.33 10.18
C PHE A 156 3.93 6.73 10.61
N ASN A 157 5.10 6.79 11.21
CA ASN A 157 5.81 8.04 11.49
C ASN A 157 6.49 8.52 10.20
N LYS A 158 6.27 9.78 9.85
CA LYS A 158 6.85 10.37 8.63
C LYS A 158 8.15 11.10 8.95
N GLY A 159 9.13 10.96 8.07
CA GLY A 159 10.42 11.63 8.17
C GLY A 159 11.02 11.95 6.81
N SER A 160 12.20 12.56 6.83
CA SER A 160 12.99 12.84 5.62
C SER A 160 14.48 12.75 5.92
N PHE A 161 15.25 12.44 4.89
CA PHE A 161 16.71 12.43 4.95
C PHE A 161 17.28 13.12 3.70
N THR A 162 18.32 13.91 3.87
CA THR A 162 19.00 14.61 2.77
C THR A 162 20.48 14.25 2.77
N GLY A 163 20.96 13.78 1.64
CA GLY A 163 22.34 13.36 1.46
C GLY A 163 22.85 13.58 0.05
N PRO A 164 24.12 13.30 -0.21
CA PRO A 164 24.77 13.60 -1.49
C PRO A 164 24.17 12.77 -2.64
N SER A 165 23.94 13.44 -3.75
CA SER A 165 23.57 12.79 -5.01
C SER A 165 24.76 12.00 -5.58
N LEU A 166 24.49 10.85 -6.19
CA LEU A 166 25.53 10.08 -6.87
C LEU A 166 25.70 10.55 -8.32
N GLY A 167 26.92 10.92 -8.67
CA GLY A 167 27.30 11.27 -10.04
C GLY A 167 26.95 12.69 -10.49
N LYS A 168 26.36 13.52 -9.63
CA LYS A 168 26.23 14.97 -9.86
C LYS A 168 26.49 15.77 -8.59
N VAL A 169 26.81 17.05 -8.73
CA VAL A 169 26.96 17.96 -7.60
C VAL A 169 25.58 18.29 -7.02
N GLY A 170 25.45 18.22 -5.69
CA GLY A 170 24.22 18.53 -4.97
C GLY A 170 23.74 17.38 -4.08
N ASN A 171 22.61 17.60 -3.47
CA ASN A 171 21.96 16.64 -2.57
C ASN A 171 20.63 16.19 -3.15
N GLU A 172 20.21 14.99 -2.77
CA GLU A 172 18.85 14.48 -2.95
C GLU A 172 18.18 14.38 -1.58
N THR A 173 16.87 14.62 -1.55
CA THR A 173 16.06 14.44 -0.36
C THR A 173 15.12 13.26 -0.57
N LEU A 174 15.12 12.33 0.37
CA LEU A 174 14.16 11.24 0.48
C LEU A 174 13.17 11.57 1.56
N THR A 175 11.91 11.23 1.32
CA THR A 175 10.91 11.14 2.40
C THR A 175 10.72 9.68 2.76
N TYR A 176 10.31 9.41 3.98
CA TYR A 176 10.00 8.04 4.39
C TYR A 176 8.83 8.00 5.36
N ALA A 177 8.22 6.82 5.46
CA ALA A 177 7.23 6.47 6.46
C ALA A 177 7.69 5.20 7.18
N ALA A 178 7.75 5.25 8.50
CA ALA A 178 8.23 4.17 9.34
C ALA A 178 7.11 3.66 10.25
N TYR A 179 6.81 2.38 10.18
CA TYR A 179 6.01 1.67 11.18
C TYR A 179 6.94 1.13 12.25
N GLU A 180 6.71 1.59 13.46
CA GLU A 180 7.50 1.27 14.64
C GLU A 180 6.57 0.71 15.71
N PRO A 181 6.28 -0.61 15.67
CA PRO A 181 5.26 -1.19 16.53
C PRO A 181 5.63 -1.04 18.01
N TRP A 182 4.68 -0.52 18.78
CA TRP A 182 4.86 -0.29 20.22
C TRP A 182 5.23 -1.56 20.96
N SER A 183 4.72 -2.72 20.53
CA SER A 183 5.03 -4.02 21.12
C SER A 183 6.49 -4.46 20.97
N LEU A 184 7.25 -3.84 20.07
CA LEU A 184 8.66 -4.14 19.84
C LEU A 184 9.59 -3.14 20.55
N LYS A 185 9.13 -1.91 20.80
CA LYS A 185 9.94 -0.87 21.45
C LYS A 185 10.16 -1.16 22.91
N GLY A 186 11.43 -1.15 23.34
CA GLY A 186 11.79 -1.24 24.75
C GLY A 186 11.59 -2.62 25.38
N ASP A 187 11.35 -3.65 24.59
CA ASP A 187 11.28 -5.05 25.06
C ASP A 187 12.67 -5.66 25.34
N GLY A 188 13.74 -4.92 25.11
CA GLY A 188 15.12 -5.34 25.28
C GLY A 188 15.64 -6.25 24.18
N LYS A 189 14.93 -6.38 23.07
CA LYS A 189 15.26 -7.25 21.94
C LYS A 189 15.59 -6.45 20.69
N GLN A 190 16.21 -7.12 19.74
CA GLN A 190 16.41 -6.59 18.41
C GLN A 190 15.39 -7.18 17.44
N ASN A 191 14.82 -6.35 16.57
CA ASN A 191 13.68 -6.67 15.73
C ASN A 191 14.01 -6.51 14.25
N PRO A 192 13.48 -7.35 13.36
CA PRO A 192 13.69 -7.23 11.91
C PRO A 192 13.24 -5.88 11.36
N LEU A 193 13.86 -5.46 10.25
CA LEU A 193 13.47 -4.27 9.48
C LEU A 193 13.13 -4.68 8.04
N ILE A 194 11.92 -4.39 7.60
CA ILE A 194 11.46 -4.54 6.22
C ILE A 194 11.51 -3.19 5.54
N ILE A 195 12.27 -3.07 4.46
CA ILE A 195 12.36 -1.87 3.64
C ILE A 195 11.60 -2.11 2.34
N TRP A 196 10.77 -1.14 1.95
CA TRP A 196 10.07 -1.14 0.67
C TRP A 196 10.38 0.11 -0.15
N LEU A 197 10.69 -0.11 -1.44
CA LEU A 197 11.00 0.93 -2.43
C LEU A 197 9.89 0.99 -3.47
N HIS A 198 9.33 2.17 -3.66
CA HIS A 198 8.13 2.41 -4.46
C HIS A 198 8.34 2.25 -5.98
N GLY A 199 7.25 2.04 -6.72
CA GLY A 199 7.20 2.04 -8.18
C GLY A 199 7.26 3.46 -8.79
N ALA A 200 7.34 3.53 -10.12
CA ALA A 200 7.55 4.80 -10.84
C ALA A 200 6.42 5.84 -10.61
N GLY A 201 5.19 5.41 -10.40
CA GLY A 201 4.03 6.29 -10.22
C GLY A 201 3.94 6.99 -8.86
N GLU A 202 4.76 6.59 -7.90
CA GLU A 202 4.65 6.99 -6.48
C GLU A 202 5.80 7.91 -6.03
N GLY A 203 6.70 8.30 -6.94
CA GLY A 203 7.73 9.31 -6.68
C GLY A 203 7.10 10.66 -6.36
N GLY A 204 7.68 11.42 -5.44
CA GLY A 204 7.14 12.71 -5.00
C GLY A 204 7.67 13.14 -3.64
N ILE A 205 6.89 13.96 -2.96
CA ILE A 205 7.19 14.49 -1.62
C ILE A 205 6.11 14.15 -0.59
N ASP A 206 5.07 13.43 -0.99
CA ASP A 206 4.03 12.93 -0.10
C ASP A 206 4.16 11.41 0.04
N VAL A 207 4.78 10.97 1.11
CA VAL A 207 5.05 9.55 1.37
C VAL A 207 3.79 8.70 1.54
N SER A 208 2.61 9.30 1.73
CA SER A 208 1.35 8.55 1.74
C SER A 208 1.06 7.89 0.38
N LEU A 209 1.64 8.42 -0.71
CA LEU A 209 1.57 7.80 -2.04
C LEU A 209 2.19 6.41 -2.05
N THR A 210 3.34 6.24 -1.39
CA THR A 210 4.02 4.94 -1.32
C THR A 210 3.27 3.93 -0.45
N LEU A 211 2.52 4.42 0.53
CA LEU A 211 1.77 3.56 1.46
C LEU A 211 0.45 3.08 0.86
N LEU A 212 -0.25 3.95 0.15
CA LEU A 212 -1.62 3.74 -0.33
C LEU A 212 -1.72 3.57 -1.84
N GLY A 213 -0.71 3.96 -2.61
CA GLY A 213 -0.67 3.79 -4.06
C GLY A 213 -0.63 2.32 -4.46
N ASN A 214 0.26 1.57 -3.82
CA ASN A 214 0.34 0.11 -3.92
C ASN A 214 0.33 -0.44 -2.50
N GLU A 215 -0.47 -1.24 -2.09
CA GLU A 215 -0.76 -1.98 -0.86
C GLU A 215 0.34 -2.06 0.25
N VAL A 216 1.28 -1.11 0.34
CA VAL A 216 2.42 -1.16 1.29
C VAL A 216 1.96 -1.20 2.74
N VAL A 217 0.82 -0.57 3.06
CA VAL A 217 0.19 -0.70 4.39
C VAL A 217 -0.14 -2.15 4.76
N SER A 218 -0.20 -3.07 3.81
CA SER A 218 -0.39 -4.50 4.12
C SER A 218 0.77 -5.10 4.91
N LEU A 219 1.99 -4.56 4.78
CA LEU A 219 3.15 -5.03 5.55
C LEU A 219 2.99 -4.90 7.06
N ILE A 220 2.10 -4.02 7.53
CA ILE A 220 1.84 -3.88 8.97
C ILE A 220 0.65 -4.70 9.47
N ARG A 221 -0.08 -5.37 8.58
CA ARG A 221 -1.24 -6.19 8.96
C ARG A 221 -0.81 -7.45 9.70
N PRO A 222 -1.62 -7.94 10.65
CA PRO A 222 -1.28 -9.10 11.47
C PRO A 222 -0.91 -10.34 10.65
N GLN A 223 -1.50 -10.52 9.46
CA GLN A 223 -1.20 -11.62 8.56
C GLN A 223 0.29 -11.66 8.20
N ILE A 224 0.87 -10.54 7.75
CA ILE A 224 2.29 -10.46 7.38
C ILE A 224 3.17 -10.35 8.62
N GLN A 225 2.79 -9.52 9.58
CA GLN A 225 3.56 -9.30 10.81
C GLN A 225 3.79 -10.58 11.63
N SER A 226 2.84 -11.54 11.55
CA SER A 226 2.96 -12.81 12.26
C SER A 226 4.12 -13.71 11.81
N HIS A 227 4.67 -13.50 10.60
CA HIS A 227 5.84 -14.22 10.10
C HIS A 227 7.15 -13.78 10.77
N PHE A 228 7.18 -12.58 11.34
CA PHE A 228 8.38 -11.99 11.93
C PHE A 228 8.35 -12.12 13.45
N THR A 229 8.98 -13.19 13.94
CA THR A 229 9.07 -13.46 15.38
C THR A 229 10.38 -12.97 15.95
N THR A 230 10.33 -12.46 17.18
CA THR A 230 11.50 -12.14 17.98
C THR A 230 11.72 -13.17 19.06
N GLU A 231 12.96 -13.28 19.55
CA GLU A 231 13.28 -14.16 20.66
C GLU A 231 12.45 -13.77 21.92
N GLY A 232 11.83 -14.77 22.56
CA GLY A 232 11.01 -14.57 23.75
C GLY A 232 9.57 -14.12 23.49
N GLY A 233 9.06 -14.28 22.25
CA GLY A 233 7.63 -14.24 21.97
C GLY A 233 7.05 -12.92 21.43
N ALA A 234 7.83 -11.85 21.24
CA ALA A 234 7.35 -10.69 20.50
C ALA A 234 7.23 -11.05 19.01
N THR A 235 6.16 -10.61 18.35
CA THR A 235 5.88 -10.92 16.93
C THR A 235 5.74 -9.63 16.15
N GLY A 236 6.52 -9.49 15.08
CA GLY A 236 6.44 -8.37 14.15
C GLY A 236 7.80 -7.80 13.76
N ALA A 237 7.79 -6.90 12.79
CA ALA A 237 8.94 -6.22 12.25
C ALA A 237 8.68 -4.73 12.08
N TYR A 238 9.74 -3.92 12.12
CA TYR A 238 9.71 -2.55 11.63
C TYR A 238 9.47 -2.54 10.12
N VAL A 239 8.76 -1.54 9.62
CA VAL A 239 8.57 -1.33 8.18
C VAL A 239 9.00 0.08 7.82
N LEU A 240 9.88 0.23 6.83
CA LEU A 240 10.38 1.49 6.34
C LEU A 240 10.08 1.63 4.85
N SER A 241 9.07 2.41 4.49
CA SER A 241 8.76 2.77 3.11
C SER A 241 9.46 4.07 2.74
N ILE A 242 10.32 4.05 1.75
CA ILE A 242 11.14 5.20 1.36
C ILE A 242 10.70 5.70 -0.01
N GLN A 243 10.61 7.03 -0.15
CA GLN A 243 10.19 7.72 -1.38
C GLN A 243 11.28 8.65 -1.88
N CYS A 244 11.66 8.50 -3.15
CA CYS A 244 12.44 9.51 -3.86
C CYS A 244 11.49 10.50 -4.56
N GLN A 245 11.99 11.70 -4.84
CA GLN A 245 11.17 12.76 -5.41
C GLN A 245 10.72 12.47 -6.86
N THR A 246 11.44 11.61 -7.58
CA THR A 246 11.16 11.31 -8.98
C THR A 246 11.08 9.80 -9.23
N MET A 247 12.11 9.22 -9.77
CA MET A 247 12.24 7.78 -10.02
C MET A 247 13.63 7.29 -9.62
N TRP A 248 13.69 6.10 -9.01
CA TRP A 248 14.96 5.46 -8.65
C TRP A 248 15.88 5.23 -9.85
N MET A 249 15.29 5.08 -11.04
CA MET A 249 16.00 4.87 -12.31
C MET A 249 16.61 6.16 -12.88
N ASN A 250 16.46 7.31 -12.22
CA ASN A 250 17.12 8.54 -12.64
C ASN A 250 18.62 8.51 -12.28
N THR A 251 19.44 8.80 -13.26
CA THR A 251 20.90 8.81 -13.17
C THR A 251 21.46 10.20 -13.50
N ALA A 252 22.74 10.42 -13.30
CA ALA A 252 23.42 11.65 -13.73
C ALA A 252 23.36 11.88 -15.26
N LYS A 253 22.99 10.86 -16.04
CA LYS A 253 22.86 10.90 -17.50
C LYS A 253 21.42 10.90 -18.00
N GLY A 254 20.44 10.93 -17.10
CA GLY A 254 19.02 10.84 -17.39
C GLY A 254 18.42 9.53 -16.90
N PHE A 255 17.27 9.15 -17.45
CA PHE A 255 16.62 7.89 -17.12
C PHE A 255 17.43 6.70 -17.68
N GLY A 256 17.58 5.63 -16.90
CA GLY A 256 18.35 4.45 -17.31
C GLY A 256 17.89 3.17 -16.65
N HIS A 257 18.23 2.04 -17.27
CA HIS A 257 17.87 0.69 -16.84
C HIS A 257 19.08 -0.09 -16.26
N GLY A 258 20.05 0.62 -15.69
CA GLY A 258 21.25 0.02 -15.10
C GLY A 258 22.56 0.41 -15.78
N GLU A 259 22.53 1.14 -16.90
CA GLU A 259 23.75 1.62 -17.61
C GLU A 259 24.59 2.55 -16.75
N TYR A 260 23.95 3.27 -15.84
CA TYR A 260 24.58 4.17 -14.87
C TYR A 260 23.92 4.01 -13.50
N PRO A 261 24.62 4.26 -12.40
CA PRO A 261 24.05 4.19 -11.08
C PRO A 261 22.97 5.26 -10.86
N SER A 262 21.98 4.92 -10.05
CA SER A 262 20.93 5.85 -9.62
C SER A 262 21.52 7.05 -8.87
N LEU A 263 20.97 8.25 -9.11
CA LEU A 263 21.28 9.46 -8.32
C LEU A 263 21.04 9.23 -6.82
N TYR A 264 20.10 8.39 -6.50
CA TYR A 264 19.63 8.14 -5.14
C TYR A 264 20.40 7.03 -4.41
N ALA A 265 21.33 6.32 -5.07
CA ALA A 265 21.95 5.12 -4.49
C ALA A 265 22.68 5.38 -3.17
N ASN A 266 23.47 6.48 -3.08
CA ASN A 266 24.19 6.82 -1.86
C ASN A 266 23.23 7.34 -0.77
N VAL A 267 22.39 8.33 -1.10
CA VAL A 267 21.47 8.92 -0.13
C VAL A 267 20.47 7.89 0.42
N LEU A 268 20.09 6.88 -0.36
CA LEU A 268 19.25 5.78 0.12
C LEU A 268 19.98 4.93 1.16
N LYS A 269 21.25 4.58 0.88
CA LYS A 269 22.08 3.83 1.84
C LYS A 269 22.26 4.63 3.13
N ASP A 270 22.60 5.91 3.01
CA ASP A 270 22.80 6.79 4.16
C ASP A 270 21.51 6.98 4.97
N CYS A 271 20.35 7.08 4.30
CA CYS A 271 19.04 7.15 4.95
C CYS A 271 18.72 5.87 5.77
N ILE A 272 19.02 4.71 5.20
CA ILE A 272 18.84 3.43 5.91
C ILE A 272 19.76 3.34 7.11
N ASP A 273 21.05 3.72 6.95
CA ASP A 273 22.02 3.73 8.05
C ASP A 273 21.62 4.68 9.17
N ASP A 274 21.15 5.88 8.82
CA ASP A 274 20.67 6.87 9.79
C ASP A 274 19.44 6.34 10.54
N PHE A 275 18.49 5.73 9.83
CA PHE A 275 17.33 5.11 10.47
C PHE A 275 17.73 4.03 11.47
N VAL A 276 18.59 3.10 11.06
CA VAL A 276 19.09 2.01 11.92
C VAL A 276 19.90 2.54 13.11
N ALA A 277 20.68 3.59 12.92
CA ALA A 277 21.46 4.20 13.98
C ALA A 277 20.57 4.86 15.05
N ASN A 278 19.43 5.42 14.65
CA ASN A 278 18.45 6.06 15.53
C ASN A 278 17.45 5.08 16.15
N HIS A 279 17.46 3.80 15.74
CA HIS A 279 16.59 2.74 16.24
C HIS A 279 17.44 1.55 16.72
N PRO A 280 18.02 1.61 17.94
CA PRO A 280 19.01 0.62 18.41
C PRO A 280 18.41 -0.77 18.64
N ASP A 281 17.09 -0.91 18.65
CA ASP A 281 16.35 -2.16 18.72
C ASP A 281 16.07 -2.78 17.34
N VAL A 282 16.50 -2.14 16.24
CA VAL A 282 16.53 -2.77 14.92
C VAL A 282 17.69 -3.75 14.83
N ASP A 283 17.38 -4.99 14.48
CA ASP A 283 18.37 -6.05 14.26
C ASP A 283 19.14 -5.83 12.95
N ARG A 284 20.40 -5.42 13.06
CA ARG A 284 21.29 -5.21 11.90
C ARG A 284 21.57 -6.48 11.11
N HIS A 285 21.36 -7.66 11.72
CA HIS A 285 21.50 -8.94 11.06
C HIS A 285 20.25 -9.35 10.27
N ARG A 286 19.13 -8.65 10.42
CA ARG A 286 17.84 -8.95 9.78
C ARG A 286 17.22 -7.70 9.14
N ILE A 287 17.96 -7.07 8.24
CA ILE A 287 17.48 -5.98 7.39
C ILE A 287 17.11 -6.56 6.02
N TYR A 288 15.87 -6.43 5.63
CA TYR A 288 15.32 -6.94 4.38
C TYR A 288 14.93 -5.80 3.46
N ILE A 289 15.19 -5.96 2.15
CA ILE A 289 14.89 -4.92 1.17
C ILE A 289 14.09 -5.49 -0.01
N GLY A 290 13.05 -4.78 -0.40
CA GLY A 290 12.26 -5.07 -1.60
C GLY A 290 11.70 -3.81 -2.23
N GLY A 291 11.07 -3.99 -3.35
CA GLY A 291 10.43 -2.91 -4.08
C GLY A 291 9.88 -3.41 -5.40
N CYS A 292 8.92 -2.68 -5.98
CA CYS A 292 8.30 -3.07 -7.23
C CYS A 292 8.76 -2.20 -8.41
N SER A 293 8.91 -2.81 -9.60
CA SER A 293 9.18 -2.07 -10.84
C SER A 293 10.46 -1.21 -10.72
N ASN A 294 10.30 0.08 -10.80
CA ASN A 294 11.34 1.08 -10.50
C ASN A 294 11.99 0.87 -9.10
N GLY A 295 11.23 0.47 -8.07
CA GLY A 295 11.76 0.10 -6.76
C GLY A 295 12.47 -1.25 -6.77
N GLY A 296 12.03 -2.20 -7.58
CA GLY A 296 12.72 -3.46 -7.84
C GLY A 296 14.08 -3.25 -8.50
N TYR A 297 14.16 -2.34 -9.48
CA TYR A 297 15.44 -1.86 -10.02
C TYR A 297 16.38 -1.35 -8.90
N MET A 298 15.85 -0.50 -8.02
CA MET A 298 16.67 0.06 -6.95
C MET A 298 17.08 -0.98 -5.92
N THR A 299 16.24 -1.99 -5.67
CA THR A 299 16.60 -3.15 -4.85
C THR A 299 17.83 -3.85 -5.41
N MET A 300 17.87 -4.13 -6.71
CA MET A 300 19.05 -4.74 -7.37
C MET A 300 20.28 -3.82 -7.30
N GLN A 301 20.11 -2.52 -7.52
CA GLN A 301 21.20 -1.54 -7.33
C GLN A 301 21.79 -1.57 -5.92
N MET A 302 20.94 -1.66 -4.90
CA MET A 302 21.37 -1.67 -3.50
C MET A 302 22.17 -2.94 -3.17
N LEU A 303 21.77 -4.10 -3.69
CA LEU A 303 22.52 -5.36 -3.53
C LEU A 303 23.89 -5.30 -4.20
N ILE A 304 23.94 -4.84 -5.46
CA ILE A 304 25.18 -4.71 -6.23
C ILE A 304 26.18 -3.78 -5.52
N ARG A 305 25.70 -2.68 -4.97
CA ARG A 305 26.55 -1.64 -4.38
C ARG A 305 26.91 -1.88 -2.92
N ASN A 306 26.13 -2.66 -2.22
CA ASN A 306 26.30 -2.93 -0.80
C ASN A 306 26.23 -4.45 -0.50
N PRO A 307 27.20 -5.24 -1.03
CA PRO A 307 27.21 -6.68 -0.82
C PRO A 307 27.18 -7.04 0.66
N LYS A 308 26.36 -8.05 1.02
CA LYS A 308 26.23 -8.55 2.39
C LYS A 308 25.74 -7.52 3.42
N TYR A 309 25.03 -6.48 2.95
CA TYR A 309 24.38 -5.53 3.85
C TYR A 309 22.95 -5.95 4.24
N PHE A 310 22.22 -6.56 3.30
CA PHE A 310 20.85 -7.01 3.52
C PHE A 310 20.82 -8.51 3.78
N ALA A 311 20.04 -8.92 4.78
CA ALA A 311 19.88 -10.34 5.11
C ALA A 311 19.11 -11.09 4.03
N ALA A 312 18.12 -10.44 3.40
CA ALA A 312 17.40 -10.93 2.24
C ALA A 312 16.88 -9.79 1.38
N ALA A 313 16.65 -10.09 0.11
CA ALA A 313 16.02 -9.17 -0.82
C ALA A 313 14.89 -9.83 -1.61
N TYR A 314 13.83 -9.04 -1.91
CA TYR A 314 12.66 -9.51 -2.66
C TYR A 314 12.28 -8.54 -3.77
N PRO A 315 13.15 -8.37 -4.81
CA PRO A 315 12.85 -7.53 -5.95
C PRO A 315 11.61 -8.07 -6.68
N THR A 316 10.62 -7.18 -6.89
CA THR A 316 9.33 -7.54 -7.49
C THR A 316 9.16 -6.80 -8.81
N CYS A 317 8.80 -7.51 -9.90
CA CYS A 317 8.74 -6.99 -11.28
C CYS A 317 9.88 -5.98 -11.58
N GLU A 318 11.10 -6.36 -11.21
CA GLU A 318 12.26 -5.48 -11.17
C GLU A 318 12.68 -5.00 -12.56
N ALA A 319 12.97 -3.71 -12.69
CA ALA A 319 13.22 -3.02 -13.96
C ALA A 319 14.72 -2.84 -14.29
N TYR A 320 15.59 -3.67 -13.72
CA TYR A 320 17.02 -3.67 -14.06
C TYR A 320 17.26 -4.58 -15.26
N MET A 321 17.70 -4.03 -16.39
CA MET A 321 18.00 -4.85 -17.57
C MET A 321 19.21 -5.75 -17.33
N ASP A 322 19.06 -7.05 -17.58
CA ASP A 322 20.13 -8.04 -17.42
C ASP A 322 21.43 -7.68 -18.16
N GLN A 323 21.31 -7.16 -19.37
CA GLN A 323 22.47 -6.75 -20.19
C GLN A 323 23.35 -5.69 -19.53
N ASN A 324 22.83 -4.97 -18.54
CA ASN A 324 23.52 -3.91 -17.80
C ASN A 324 24.12 -4.42 -16.48
N ILE A 325 23.97 -5.71 -16.16
CA ILE A 325 24.60 -6.36 -15.01
C ILE A 325 25.86 -7.08 -15.50
N SER A 326 27.02 -6.66 -15.06
CA SER A 326 28.29 -7.30 -15.41
C SER A 326 28.44 -8.70 -14.80
N ASP A 327 29.31 -9.52 -15.34
CA ASP A 327 29.56 -10.88 -14.79
C ASP A 327 30.14 -10.84 -13.36
N ASN A 328 30.88 -9.80 -13.02
CA ASN A 328 31.38 -9.61 -11.65
C ASN A 328 30.23 -9.27 -10.68
N GLU A 329 29.25 -8.48 -11.10
CA GLU A 329 28.05 -8.17 -10.31
C GLU A 329 27.15 -9.39 -10.17
N ILE A 330 27.00 -10.21 -11.22
CA ILE A 330 26.31 -11.50 -11.13
C ILE A 330 26.98 -12.42 -10.13
N ALA A 331 28.31 -12.51 -10.14
CA ALA A 331 29.05 -13.33 -9.17
C ALA A 331 28.85 -12.84 -7.73
N ALA A 332 28.79 -11.52 -7.51
CA ALA A 332 28.50 -10.95 -6.20
C ALA A 332 27.03 -11.22 -5.76
N LEU A 333 26.07 -11.02 -6.67
CA LEU A 333 24.65 -11.27 -6.41
C LEU A 333 24.36 -12.76 -6.15
N ALA A 334 25.12 -13.67 -6.74
CA ALA A 334 24.98 -15.11 -6.53
C ALA A 334 25.26 -15.54 -5.06
N GLU A 335 25.97 -14.72 -4.31
CA GLU A 335 26.25 -14.91 -2.88
C GLU A 335 25.17 -14.29 -1.95
N GLU A 336 24.20 -13.55 -2.51
CA GLU A 336 23.12 -12.91 -1.74
C GLU A 336 21.93 -13.85 -1.56
N ASN A 337 21.05 -13.52 -0.60
CA ASN A 337 19.78 -14.19 -0.41
C ASN A 337 18.68 -13.37 -1.16
N ILE A 338 18.19 -13.89 -2.28
CA ILE A 338 17.27 -13.18 -3.15
C ILE A 338 16.07 -14.06 -3.50
N TRP A 339 14.85 -13.51 -3.39
CA TRP A 339 13.67 -14.13 -3.94
C TRP A 339 12.97 -13.15 -4.90
N ILE A 340 13.14 -13.38 -6.18
CA ILE A 340 12.56 -12.57 -7.25
C ILE A 340 11.08 -12.94 -7.42
N VAL A 341 10.22 -11.95 -7.53
CA VAL A 341 8.77 -12.13 -7.75
C VAL A 341 8.39 -11.46 -9.07
N GLN A 342 7.84 -12.23 -10.03
CA GLN A 342 7.51 -11.71 -11.36
C GLN A 342 6.32 -12.46 -11.97
N SER A 343 5.64 -11.80 -12.92
CA SER A 343 4.63 -12.40 -13.79
C SER A 343 5.13 -12.49 -15.22
N TYR A 344 4.88 -13.63 -15.86
CA TYR A 344 5.35 -13.90 -17.22
C TYR A 344 4.66 -13.04 -18.28
N ASP A 345 3.43 -12.59 -18.00
CA ASP A 345 2.65 -11.73 -18.89
C ASP A 345 2.85 -10.22 -18.63
N ASP A 346 3.89 -9.84 -17.87
CA ASP A 346 4.25 -8.44 -17.65
C ASP A 346 4.74 -7.81 -18.95
N THR A 347 3.95 -6.86 -19.47
CA THR A 347 4.28 -6.10 -20.69
C THR A 347 4.90 -4.74 -20.40
N THR A 348 5.03 -4.35 -19.13
CA THR A 348 5.67 -3.09 -18.69
C THR A 348 7.15 -3.31 -18.46
N VAL A 349 7.49 -4.37 -17.72
CA VAL A 349 8.86 -4.84 -17.50
C VAL A 349 8.94 -6.27 -18.00
N ASP A 350 9.39 -6.43 -19.26
CA ASP A 350 9.44 -7.74 -19.91
C ASP A 350 10.41 -8.67 -19.17
N PRO A 351 9.92 -9.74 -18.53
CA PRO A 351 10.74 -10.67 -17.78
C PRO A 351 11.86 -11.31 -18.62
N LYS A 352 11.68 -11.39 -19.93
CA LYS A 352 12.66 -11.99 -20.87
C LYS A 352 13.91 -11.14 -21.08
N THR A 353 13.86 -9.86 -20.75
CA THR A 353 15.00 -8.93 -20.86
C THR A 353 15.52 -8.46 -19.52
N HIS A 354 14.83 -8.81 -18.43
CA HIS A 354 15.15 -8.42 -17.06
C HIS A 354 15.43 -9.66 -16.19
N CYS A 355 14.49 -10.07 -15.39
CA CYS A 355 14.71 -11.06 -14.33
C CYS A 355 15.02 -12.49 -14.82
N ILE A 356 14.47 -12.96 -15.95
CA ILE A 356 14.73 -14.34 -16.43
C ILE A 356 16.21 -14.57 -16.78
N PRO A 357 16.84 -13.77 -17.68
CA PRO A 357 18.25 -13.97 -17.98
C PRO A 357 19.15 -13.72 -16.77
N THR A 358 18.80 -12.76 -15.90
CA THR A 358 19.51 -12.50 -14.65
C THR A 358 19.49 -13.74 -13.75
N PHE A 359 18.32 -14.34 -13.50
CA PHE A 359 18.20 -15.56 -12.71
C PHE A 359 19.01 -16.71 -13.29
N GLN A 360 18.93 -16.94 -14.61
CA GLN A 360 19.71 -17.99 -15.27
C GLN A 360 21.23 -17.77 -15.15
N ARG A 361 21.70 -16.53 -15.23
CA ARG A 361 23.12 -16.19 -14.99
C ARG A 361 23.53 -16.45 -13.54
N LEU A 362 22.67 -16.11 -12.57
CA LEU A 362 22.89 -16.41 -11.16
C LEU A 362 22.99 -17.92 -10.90
N MET A 363 22.14 -18.73 -11.54
CA MET A 363 22.23 -20.19 -11.44
C MET A 363 23.56 -20.71 -12.02
N ARG A 364 23.98 -20.22 -13.18
CA ARG A 364 25.29 -20.58 -13.79
C ARG A 364 26.47 -20.13 -12.91
N ALA A 365 26.33 -19.03 -12.17
CA ALA A 365 27.32 -18.55 -11.22
C ALA A 365 27.35 -19.35 -9.91
N GLY A 366 26.44 -20.32 -9.72
CA GLY A 366 26.39 -21.21 -8.58
C GLY A 366 25.64 -20.66 -7.38
N ALA A 367 24.71 -19.73 -7.59
CA ALA A 367 23.84 -19.18 -6.54
C ALA A 367 23.11 -20.30 -5.79
N LYS A 368 23.09 -20.24 -4.45
CA LYS A 368 22.51 -21.26 -3.59
C LYS A 368 21.21 -20.85 -2.93
N ASN A 369 21.04 -19.55 -2.70
CA ASN A 369 19.86 -19.00 -2.05
C ASN A 369 19.25 -17.86 -2.86
N VAL A 370 19.17 -18.08 -4.16
CA VAL A 370 18.46 -17.21 -5.10
C VAL A 370 17.27 -18.00 -5.66
N TRP A 371 16.08 -17.45 -5.51
CA TRP A 371 14.80 -18.06 -5.86
C TRP A 371 14.01 -17.14 -6.78
N MET A 372 13.09 -17.70 -7.56
CA MET A 372 12.21 -16.91 -8.42
C MET A 372 10.80 -17.50 -8.43
N SER A 373 9.84 -16.71 -8.03
CA SER A 373 8.43 -16.97 -8.31
C SER A 373 8.06 -16.37 -9.65
N MET A 374 7.66 -17.21 -10.60
CA MET A 374 7.23 -16.81 -11.94
C MET A 374 5.76 -17.18 -12.11
N PHE A 375 4.89 -16.21 -11.90
CA PHE A 375 3.45 -16.38 -12.10
C PHE A 375 3.11 -16.38 -13.59
N GLU A 376 2.12 -17.14 -14.01
CA GLU A 376 1.63 -17.11 -15.40
C GLU A 376 0.99 -15.76 -15.73
N ASN A 377 0.23 -15.22 -14.79
CA ASN A 377 -0.43 -13.91 -14.82
C ASN A 377 -0.74 -13.46 -13.39
N VAL A 378 -1.18 -12.22 -13.22
CA VAL A 378 -1.61 -11.71 -11.91
C VAL A 378 -3.11 -11.85 -11.78
N GLN A 379 -3.54 -12.57 -10.76
CA GLN A 379 -4.95 -12.75 -10.40
C GLN A 379 -5.25 -12.08 -9.07
N GLY A 380 -6.49 -11.63 -8.88
CA GLY A 380 -6.97 -11.13 -7.62
C GLY A 380 -6.95 -12.21 -6.54
N ILE A 381 -6.45 -11.87 -5.37
CA ILE A 381 -6.38 -12.79 -4.22
C ILE A 381 -7.70 -12.80 -3.47
N ASP A 382 -8.22 -11.62 -3.16
CA ASP A 382 -9.50 -11.47 -2.44
C ASP A 382 -10.72 -11.66 -3.37
N ASN A 383 -10.53 -11.51 -4.68
CA ASN A 383 -11.55 -11.74 -5.69
C ASN A 383 -11.05 -12.69 -6.79
N PRO A 384 -10.98 -13.99 -6.52
CA PRO A 384 -10.52 -14.99 -7.47
C PRO A 384 -11.29 -14.93 -8.78
N GLY A 385 -10.57 -14.95 -9.91
CA GLY A 385 -11.12 -14.79 -11.25
C GLY A 385 -11.04 -13.37 -11.81
N THR A 386 -10.69 -12.38 -11.01
CA THR A 386 -10.30 -11.06 -11.52
C THR A 386 -8.86 -11.13 -12.01
N ARG A 387 -8.63 -10.80 -13.28
CA ARG A 387 -7.28 -10.69 -13.83
C ARG A 387 -6.80 -9.25 -13.70
N LEU A 388 -5.68 -9.06 -13.01
CA LEU A 388 -4.99 -7.81 -12.91
C LEU A 388 -3.98 -7.66 -14.07
N MET A 389 -3.40 -6.48 -14.21
CA MET A 389 -2.30 -6.25 -15.14
C MET A 389 -1.08 -7.08 -14.71
N GLY A 390 -0.42 -7.77 -15.63
CA GLY A 390 0.72 -8.64 -15.34
C GLY A 390 1.86 -7.96 -14.58
N HIS A 391 2.00 -6.65 -14.74
CA HIS A 391 2.97 -5.86 -13.98
C HIS A 391 2.72 -5.82 -12.47
N PHE A 392 1.51 -6.13 -12.00
CA PHE A 392 1.10 -5.95 -10.60
C PHE A 392 1.43 -7.15 -9.72
N SER A 393 2.53 -7.86 -9.98
CA SER A 393 2.96 -9.04 -9.19
C SER A 393 3.21 -8.74 -7.70
N TRP A 394 3.36 -7.49 -7.30
CA TRP A 394 3.39 -7.10 -5.89
C TRP A 394 2.08 -7.38 -5.13
N ALA A 395 0.94 -7.55 -5.84
CA ALA A 395 -0.28 -8.00 -5.21
C ALA A 395 -0.11 -9.32 -4.47
N TYR A 396 0.67 -10.25 -5.05
CA TYR A 396 1.00 -11.52 -4.37
C TYR A 396 1.85 -11.32 -3.13
N VAL A 397 2.81 -10.38 -3.17
CA VAL A 397 3.66 -10.06 -2.01
C VAL A 397 2.81 -9.50 -0.87
N PHE A 398 2.00 -8.48 -1.14
CA PHE A 398 1.21 -7.80 -0.11
C PHE A 398 0.02 -8.59 0.43
N ASN A 399 -0.36 -9.67 -0.25
CA ASN A 399 -1.40 -10.58 0.19
C ASN A 399 -0.86 -11.93 0.70
N ASP A 400 0.45 -12.00 1.00
CA ASP A 400 1.12 -13.20 1.55
C ASP A 400 0.93 -14.46 0.67
N ALA A 401 0.90 -14.26 -0.64
CA ALA A 401 0.57 -15.30 -1.61
C ALA A 401 1.78 -15.80 -2.43
N VAL A 402 3.00 -15.41 -2.06
CA VAL A 402 4.23 -15.91 -2.68
C VAL A 402 4.68 -17.16 -1.95
N THR A 403 4.29 -18.34 -2.45
CA THR A 403 4.44 -19.63 -1.74
C THR A 403 5.33 -20.64 -2.41
N GLY A 404 5.69 -20.46 -3.69
CA GLY A 404 6.51 -21.39 -4.43
C GLY A 404 7.44 -20.69 -5.40
N SER A 405 8.44 -21.39 -5.88
CA SER A 405 9.43 -20.87 -6.81
C SER A 405 9.76 -21.84 -7.94
N GLN A 406 10.42 -21.34 -8.96
CA GLN A 406 11.04 -22.14 -10.02
C GLN A 406 12.14 -23.02 -9.42
N GLU A 407 12.46 -24.12 -10.08
CA GLU A 407 13.66 -24.90 -9.78
C GLU A 407 14.92 -24.03 -9.94
N GLN A 408 15.92 -24.25 -9.11
CA GLN A 408 17.21 -23.56 -9.17
C GLN A 408 18.06 -24.11 -10.34
N THR A 409 17.65 -23.77 -11.54
CA THR A 409 18.31 -24.19 -12.78
C THR A 409 18.39 -23.02 -13.77
N ASP A 410 19.33 -23.08 -14.70
CA ASP A 410 19.43 -22.13 -15.81
C ASP A 410 18.57 -22.54 -17.03
N GLY A 411 17.67 -23.53 -16.86
CA GLY A 411 16.75 -24.00 -17.85
C GLY A 411 15.60 -23.06 -18.16
N GLU A 412 14.64 -23.59 -18.92
CA GLU A 412 13.45 -22.83 -19.32
C GLU A 412 12.55 -22.54 -18.10
N MET A 413 12.06 -21.31 -18.00
CA MET A 413 11.06 -20.91 -16.99
C MET A 413 9.72 -21.60 -17.26
N LYS A 414 9.08 -22.07 -16.22
CA LYS A 414 7.75 -22.72 -16.28
C LYS A 414 6.76 -21.91 -15.43
N PRO A 415 6.16 -20.84 -15.98
CA PRO A 415 5.20 -20.03 -15.23
C PRO A 415 4.02 -20.88 -14.74
N THR A 416 3.54 -20.57 -13.54
CA THR A 416 2.37 -21.26 -12.95
C THR A 416 1.44 -20.26 -12.27
N ASN A 417 0.19 -20.69 -12.03
CA ASN A 417 -0.83 -19.82 -11.42
C ASN A 417 -0.67 -19.66 -9.89
N ASN A 418 0.19 -20.46 -9.26
CA ASN A 418 0.29 -20.54 -7.79
C ASN A 418 1.64 -20.08 -7.23
N GLY A 419 2.24 -19.09 -7.84
CA GLY A 419 3.48 -18.52 -7.32
C GLY A 419 4.75 -19.03 -7.98
N GLY A 420 4.61 -19.63 -9.15
CA GLY A 420 5.77 -19.87 -9.99
C GLY A 420 6.40 -21.24 -9.87
N GLY A 421 5.84 -22.17 -9.14
CA GLY A 421 6.43 -23.48 -9.13
C GLY A 421 5.97 -24.42 -8.02
N THR A 422 6.63 -25.55 -7.95
CA THR A 422 6.38 -26.60 -6.96
C THR A 422 7.44 -26.62 -5.86
N VAL A 423 8.49 -25.84 -6.00
CA VAL A 423 9.62 -25.79 -5.06
C VAL A 423 9.34 -24.76 -3.99
N SER A 424 9.31 -25.19 -2.75
CA SER A 424 9.28 -24.32 -1.58
C SER A 424 10.71 -23.97 -1.19
N PRO A 425 11.13 -22.69 -1.31
CA PRO A 425 12.51 -22.30 -1.00
C PRO A 425 12.94 -22.74 0.39
N GLN A 426 13.96 -23.57 0.47
CA GLN A 426 14.49 -24.13 1.72
C GLN A 426 13.43 -24.79 2.64
N GLY A 427 12.28 -25.18 2.10
CA GLY A 427 11.16 -25.76 2.86
C GLY A 427 10.26 -24.74 3.57
N TYR A 428 10.47 -23.44 3.39
CA TYR A 428 9.62 -22.40 3.96
C TYR A 428 8.29 -22.28 3.20
N ALA A 429 7.20 -21.98 3.93
CA ALA A 429 5.86 -21.97 3.37
C ALA A 429 5.62 -20.79 2.43
N ASN A 430 6.27 -19.65 2.66
CA ASN A 430 6.10 -18.43 1.88
C ASN A 430 7.33 -17.51 1.94
N LEU A 431 7.26 -16.41 1.19
CA LEU A 431 8.31 -15.39 1.11
C LEU A 431 8.72 -14.85 2.49
N PHE A 432 7.75 -14.50 3.35
CA PHE A 432 8.05 -13.83 4.62
C PHE A 432 8.65 -14.79 5.65
N ASP A 433 8.21 -16.05 5.69
CA ASP A 433 8.87 -17.09 6.50
C ASP A 433 10.32 -17.30 6.07
N TRP A 434 10.54 -17.37 4.74
CA TRP A 434 11.88 -17.51 4.20
C TRP A 434 12.73 -16.27 4.54
N MET A 435 12.19 -15.05 4.39
CA MET A 435 12.90 -13.81 4.76
C MET A 435 13.31 -13.82 6.24
N ASN A 436 12.37 -14.10 7.13
CA ASN A 436 12.63 -14.07 8.57
C ASN A 436 13.73 -15.05 9.01
N ALA A 437 13.90 -16.13 8.26
CA ALA A 437 14.96 -17.11 8.51
C ALA A 437 16.35 -16.66 8.02
N GLN A 438 16.45 -15.61 7.19
CA GLN A 438 17.72 -15.13 6.70
C GLN A 438 18.35 -14.17 7.71
N VAL A 439 19.56 -14.52 8.17
CA VAL A 439 20.31 -13.76 9.16
C VAL A 439 21.74 -13.57 8.66
N LEU A 440 22.20 -12.33 8.61
CA LEU A 440 23.58 -12.03 8.24
C LEU A 440 24.56 -12.38 9.36
N THR A 441 25.68 -12.96 9.00
CA THR A 441 26.84 -13.06 9.89
C THR A 441 27.69 -11.80 9.69
N ILE A 442 27.51 -10.82 10.55
CA ILE A 442 28.34 -9.61 10.55
C ILE A 442 29.54 -9.89 11.47
N PRO A 443 30.80 -9.81 10.98
CA PRO A 443 31.96 -9.92 11.86
C PRO A 443 31.89 -8.87 12.95
N GLU A 444 32.06 -9.25 14.21
CA GLU A 444 32.20 -8.28 15.28
C GLU A 444 33.35 -7.32 15.01
N PRO A 445 33.20 -6.00 15.29
CA PRO A 445 34.29 -5.06 15.16
C PRO A 445 35.45 -5.56 16.01
N GLN A 446 36.60 -5.82 15.40
CA GLN A 446 37.80 -6.18 16.14
C GLN A 446 38.04 -5.09 17.19
N GLN A 447 37.91 -5.44 18.46
CA GLN A 447 38.30 -4.55 19.56
C GLN A 447 39.77 -4.14 19.31
N GLN A 448 39.95 -2.91 18.85
CA GLN A 448 41.29 -2.35 18.80
C GLN A 448 41.80 -2.31 20.23
N GLY A 449 42.72 -3.24 20.53
CA GLY A 449 43.41 -3.24 21.81
C GLY A 449 44.00 -1.89 22.09
N PRO A 450 44.17 -1.52 23.35
CA PRO A 450 44.65 -0.21 23.75
C PRO A 450 45.96 0.07 23.02
N ARG A 451 46.00 1.15 22.24
CA ARG A 451 47.27 1.65 21.64
C ARG A 451 48.22 1.93 22.78
N ARG A 452 49.31 1.14 22.84
CA ARG A 452 50.41 1.34 23.77
C ARG A 452 51.24 2.57 23.36
#